data_fd4c1c7a658143bc1a36f44cc8a6f037
#
_entry.id   fd4c1c7a658143bc1a36f44cc8a6f037
#
_cell.length_a   1.000
_cell.length_b   1.000
_cell.length_c   1.000
_cell.angle_alpha   90.00
_cell.angle_beta   90.00
_cell.angle_gamma   90.00
#
_symmetry.space_group_name_H-M   'P 1'
#
loop_
_entity.id
_entity.type
_entity.pdbx_description
1 polymer ?
#
loop_
_entity_poly.entity_id
_entity_poly.type
_entity_poly.pdbx_seq_one_letter_code
_entity_poly.pdbx_strand_id
1 'polypeptide(L)'
;MVLCVQFNGIRLFMPYCPILATLAYVLSKDKKQVLLIHRNARDYDEHLGKYNGLGGKVEDNEDVVTSIRREVMEEAGIHCEKLSLRGSISWPFFGKNGEHWYGLIFLVEEYSGTPFTKNTEGDLCWVPIDKMMELPMWDGDRHFLPLVFDSDTRAFHGVMPYENGKMKSWSFSRI
;
A
#
# COMPACT_ATOMS: atom_id res chain seq x y z
N MET A 1 10.57 -17.99 -9.75
CA MET A 1 11.88 -18.67 -9.90
C MET A 1 12.51 -18.73 -8.52
N VAL A 2 12.61 -19.89 -7.89
CA VAL A 2 13.23 -20.03 -6.57
C VAL A 2 14.74 -19.91 -6.78
N LEU A 3 15.38 -18.89 -6.20
CA LEU A 3 16.84 -18.79 -6.23
C LEU A 3 17.41 -19.97 -5.44
N CYS A 4 18.04 -20.89 -6.12
CA CYS A 4 18.76 -22.01 -5.53
C CYS A 4 20.23 -21.65 -5.48
N VAL A 5 20.76 -21.35 -4.29
CA VAL A 5 22.20 -21.16 -4.07
C VAL A 5 22.79 -22.50 -3.66
N GLN A 6 23.78 -22.98 -4.41
CA GLN A 6 24.50 -24.22 -4.10
C GLN A 6 25.75 -23.84 -3.28
N PHE A 7 25.81 -24.24 -2.02
CA PHE A 7 26.98 -24.08 -1.18
C PHE A 7 27.38 -25.46 -0.63
N ASN A 8 28.60 -25.90 -0.92
CA ASN A 8 29.14 -27.22 -0.49
C ASN A 8 28.23 -28.43 -0.77
N GLY A 9 27.55 -28.49 -1.94
CA GLY A 9 26.70 -29.61 -2.31
C GLY A 9 25.32 -29.64 -1.66
N ILE A 10 25.00 -28.67 -0.78
CA ILE A 10 23.69 -28.53 -0.17
C ILE A 10 22.86 -27.56 -0.99
N ARG A 11 21.67 -27.97 -1.44
CA ARG A 11 20.67 -27.09 -2.04
C ARG A 11 20.00 -26.29 -0.92
N LEU A 12 20.41 -25.02 -0.75
CA LEU A 12 19.70 -24.07 0.11
C LEU A 12 18.53 -23.46 -0.68
N PHE A 13 17.33 -23.82 -0.33
CA PHE A 13 16.13 -23.10 -0.78
C PHE A 13 16.05 -21.79 -0.02
N MET A 14 16.31 -20.68 -0.70
CA MET A 14 16.04 -19.37 -0.09
C MET A 14 14.54 -19.20 0.06
N PRO A 15 14.03 -18.94 1.26
CA PRO A 15 12.61 -18.68 1.44
C PRO A 15 12.22 -17.37 0.71
N TYR A 16 10.96 -17.27 0.35
CA TYR A 16 10.41 -16.00 -0.14
C TYR A 16 10.36 -15.00 1.01
N CYS A 17 11.21 -13.98 0.97
CA CYS A 17 11.36 -12.98 2.02
C CYS A 17 10.98 -11.58 1.48
N PRO A 18 9.70 -11.24 1.39
CA PRO A 18 9.27 -9.93 0.97
C PRO A 18 9.44 -8.90 2.10
N ILE A 19 9.59 -7.63 1.73
CA ILE A 19 9.42 -6.51 2.64
C ILE A 19 7.94 -6.46 3.00
N LEU A 20 7.64 -6.58 4.30
CA LEU A 20 6.27 -6.46 4.80
C LEU A 20 5.90 -4.99 4.93
N ALA A 21 4.74 -4.61 4.41
CA ALA A 21 4.24 -3.24 4.43
C ALA A 21 2.75 -3.17 4.72
N THR A 22 2.30 -2.01 5.13
CA THR A 22 0.89 -1.67 5.29
C THR A 22 0.54 -0.48 4.42
N LEU A 23 -0.69 -0.43 3.92
CA LEU A 23 -1.20 0.66 3.10
C LEU A 23 -2.65 0.95 3.51
N ALA A 24 -2.97 2.21 3.80
CA ALA A 24 -4.29 2.65 4.21
C ALA A 24 -4.90 3.65 3.25
N TYR A 25 -6.21 3.53 3.09
CA TYR A 25 -7.06 4.51 2.43
C TYR A 25 -8.04 5.06 3.47
N VAL A 26 -7.93 6.35 3.79
CA VAL A 26 -8.72 7.00 4.84
C VAL A 26 -9.94 7.67 4.20
N LEU A 27 -11.14 7.26 4.62
CA LEU A 27 -12.38 7.88 4.16
C LEU A 27 -12.64 9.21 4.86
N SER A 28 -13.13 10.20 4.11
CA SER A 28 -13.71 11.40 4.71
C SER A 28 -14.94 11.05 5.59
N LYS A 29 -15.31 11.97 6.48
CA LYS A 29 -16.44 11.75 7.40
C LYS A 29 -17.78 11.46 6.68
N ASP A 30 -17.97 12.02 5.49
CA ASP A 30 -19.12 11.76 4.63
C ASP A 30 -18.94 10.54 3.70
N LYS A 31 -17.78 9.87 3.78
CA LYS A 31 -17.37 8.69 3.00
C LYS A 31 -17.37 8.90 1.47
N LYS A 32 -17.30 10.14 1.01
CA LYS A 32 -17.27 10.47 -0.43
C LYS A 32 -15.88 10.71 -0.97
N GLN A 33 -14.92 10.99 -0.10
CA GLN A 33 -13.54 11.27 -0.46
C GLN A 33 -12.59 10.32 0.26
N VAL A 34 -11.42 10.16 -0.30
CA VAL A 34 -10.28 9.44 0.28
C VAL A 34 -9.11 10.39 0.44
N LEU A 35 -8.40 10.27 1.55
CA LEU A 35 -7.15 11.00 1.79
C LEU A 35 -6.02 10.27 1.07
N LEU A 36 -5.35 10.97 0.17
CA LEU A 36 -4.18 10.49 -0.55
C LEU A 36 -3.00 11.44 -0.34
N ILE A 37 -1.81 10.91 -0.46
CA ILE A 37 -0.59 11.71 -0.52
C ILE A 37 -0.17 11.90 -1.97
N HIS A 38 -0.01 13.16 -2.41
CA HIS A 38 0.64 13.53 -3.67
C HIS A 38 2.15 13.62 -3.42
N ARG A 39 2.91 12.67 -3.92
CA ARG A 39 4.36 12.53 -3.70
C ARG A 39 5.11 13.61 -4.51
N ASN A 40 5.33 14.79 -3.94
CA ASN A 40 5.92 15.93 -4.63
C ASN A 40 7.01 16.67 -3.84
N ALA A 41 7.43 16.14 -2.67
CA ALA A 41 8.37 16.83 -1.80
C ALA A 41 9.84 16.33 -1.94
N ARG A 42 10.09 15.19 -2.56
CA ARG A 42 11.42 14.59 -2.68
C ARG A 42 11.79 14.30 -4.14
N ASP A 43 12.84 14.94 -4.67
CA ASP A 43 13.27 14.82 -6.09
C ASP A 43 13.69 13.40 -6.50
N TYR A 44 14.09 12.55 -5.55
CA TYR A 44 14.56 11.17 -5.81
C TYR A 44 13.58 10.10 -5.35
N ASP A 45 12.28 10.45 -5.24
CA ASP A 45 11.23 9.52 -4.87
C ASP A 45 10.79 8.68 -6.08
N GLU A 46 10.74 7.34 -5.92
CA GLU A 46 10.19 6.44 -6.95
C GLU A 46 8.72 6.72 -7.26
N HIS A 47 8.02 7.31 -6.31
CA HIS A 47 6.61 7.68 -6.40
C HIS A 47 6.40 9.13 -6.85
N LEU A 48 7.47 9.86 -7.20
CA LEU A 48 7.37 11.29 -7.54
C LEU A 48 6.25 11.56 -8.55
N GLY A 49 5.39 12.51 -8.21
CA GLY A 49 4.24 12.94 -9.01
C GLY A 49 3.02 12.02 -8.93
N LYS A 50 3.09 10.90 -8.17
CA LYS A 50 1.96 9.97 -8.01
C LYS A 50 1.18 10.23 -6.74
N TYR A 51 -0.08 9.80 -6.75
CA TYR A 51 -0.96 9.76 -5.60
C TYR A 51 -0.98 8.35 -5.03
N ASN A 52 -0.73 8.23 -3.73
CA ASN A 52 -0.70 6.97 -3.01
C ASN A 52 -1.61 7.02 -1.78
N GLY A 53 -1.98 5.86 -1.24
CA GLY A 53 -2.47 5.73 0.13
C GLY A 53 -1.38 6.05 1.15
N LEU A 54 -1.73 6.09 2.42
CA LEU A 54 -0.82 6.29 3.55
C LEU A 54 -0.27 4.93 4.03
N GLY A 55 0.97 4.89 4.47
CA GLY A 55 1.52 3.65 5.01
C GLY A 55 3.00 3.45 4.69
N GLY A 56 3.56 2.37 5.22
CA GLY A 56 4.97 2.09 5.09
C GLY A 56 5.33 0.68 5.49
N LYS A 57 6.60 0.48 5.82
CA LYS A 57 7.14 -0.81 6.23
C LYS A 57 6.73 -1.12 7.66
N VAL A 58 6.42 -2.38 7.90
CA VAL A 58 6.24 -2.89 9.28
C VAL A 58 7.61 -2.95 9.94
N GLU A 59 7.73 -2.36 11.12
CA GLU A 59 8.94 -2.36 11.93
C GLU A 59 9.05 -3.61 12.80
N ASP A 60 10.24 -3.86 13.33
CA ASP A 60 10.46 -4.91 14.32
C ASP A 60 9.61 -4.63 15.56
N ASN A 61 9.02 -5.68 16.11
CA ASN A 61 8.23 -5.63 17.35
C ASN A 61 6.86 -4.93 17.27
N GLU A 62 6.31 -4.73 16.07
CA GLU A 62 4.94 -4.28 15.88
C GLU A 62 4.13 -5.28 15.03
N ASP A 63 2.84 -5.35 15.29
CA ASP A 63 1.89 -6.02 14.40
C ASP A 63 1.39 -5.07 13.31
N VAL A 64 0.75 -5.62 12.27
CA VAL A 64 0.31 -4.85 11.10
C VAL A 64 -0.75 -3.80 11.42
N VAL A 65 -1.53 -3.95 12.51
CA VAL A 65 -2.52 -2.96 12.94
C VAL A 65 -1.83 -1.82 13.68
N THR A 66 -0.85 -2.12 14.50
CA THR A 66 0.02 -1.14 15.14
C THR A 66 0.79 -0.34 14.10
N SER A 67 1.40 -1.03 13.13
CA SER A 67 2.13 -0.41 12.03
C SER A 67 1.27 0.60 11.26
N ILE A 68 0.09 0.20 10.77
CA ILE A 68 -0.73 1.11 9.98
C ILE A 68 -1.24 2.30 10.78
N ARG A 69 -1.51 2.13 12.08
CA ARG A 69 -1.90 3.25 12.96
C ARG A 69 -0.75 4.22 13.20
N ARG A 70 0.48 3.72 13.37
CA ARG A 70 1.70 4.53 13.49
C ARG A 70 1.92 5.33 12.21
N GLU A 71 1.93 4.68 11.06
CA GLU A 71 2.16 5.32 9.76
C GLU A 71 1.11 6.42 9.47
N VAL A 72 -0.17 6.14 9.68
CA VAL A 72 -1.22 7.15 9.47
C VAL A 72 -1.09 8.32 10.46
N MET A 73 -0.66 8.06 11.69
CA MET A 73 -0.37 9.13 12.66
C MET A 73 0.84 9.97 12.22
N GLU A 74 1.92 9.35 11.79
CA GLU A 74 3.14 10.03 11.35
C GLU A 74 2.92 10.85 10.07
N GLU A 75 2.21 10.27 9.10
CA GLU A 75 2.01 10.88 7.80
C GLU A 75 0.85 11.89 7.77
N ALA A 76 -0.22 11.66 8.52
CA ALA A 76 -1.43 12.50 8.46
C ALA A 76 -1.85 13.14 9.79
N GLY A 77 -1.28 12.77 10.94
CA GLY A 77 -1.60 13.36 12.25
C GLY A 77 -3.00 12.98 12.76
N ILE A 78 -3.54 11.86 12.36
CA ILE A 78 -4.88 11.39 12.78
C ILE A 78 -4.81 10.02 13.46
N HIS A 79 -5.75 9.77 14.37
CA HIS A 79 -5.92 8.48 15.02
C HIS A 79 -6.97 7.64 14.28
N CYS A 80 -6.58 6.43 13.85
CA CYS A 80 -7.52 5.48 13.25
C CYS A 80 -8.41 4.84 14.31
N GLU A 81 -9.69 5.11 14.29
CA GLU A 81 -10.68 4.55 15.23
C GLU A 81 -11.24 3.24 14.70
N LYS A 82 -11.68 3.21 13.43
CA LYS A 82 -12.21 2.01 12.79
C LYS A 82 -11.43 1.66 11.53
N LEU A 83 -10.84 0.47 11.55
CA LEU A 83 -10.03 -0.12 10.48
C LEU A 83 -10.69 -1.39 9.97
N SER A 84 -10.72 -1.55 8.64
CA SER A 84 -11.10 -2.79 7.98
C SER A 84 -9.95 -3.28 7.11
N LEU A 85 -9.51 -4.53 7.31
CA LEU A 85 -8.58 -5.18 6.39
C LEU A 85 -9.34 -5.51 5.10
N ARG A 86 -8.96 -4.86 3.99
CA ARG A 86 -9.59 -5.08 2.69
C ARG A 86 -8.90 -6.19 1.91
N GLY A 87 -7.62 -6.38 2.12
CA GLY A 87 -6.90 -7.45 1.45
C GLY A 87 -5.40 -7.43 1.67
N SER A 88 -4.71 -8.27 0.92
CA SER A 88 -3.26 -8.30 0.84
C SER A 88 -2.79 -8.46 -0.60
N ILE A 89 -1.62 -7.95 -0.90
CA ILE A 89 -1.02 -8.05 -2.23
C ILE A 89 0.45 -8.43 -2.11
N SER A 90 0.85 -9.42 -2.87
CA SER A 90 2.26 -9.72 -3.14
C SER A 90 2.69 -8.96 -4.39
N TRP A 91 3.76 -8.16 -4.29
CA TRP A 91 4.39 -7.43 -5.40
C TRP A 91 5.81 -7.97 -5.65
N PRO A 92 5.96 -9.11 -6.34
CA PRO A 92 7.29 -9.61 -6.70
C PRO A 92 8.02 -8.63 -7.62
N PHE A 93 9.29 -8.33 -7.30
CA PHE A 93 10.18 -7.45 -8.08
C PHE A 93 9.70 -6.00 -8.24
N PHE A 94 8.86 -5.51 -7.32
CA PHE A 94 8.36 -4.13 -7.38
C PHE A 94 9.41 -3.09 -6.98
N GLY A 95 10.24 -3.38 -5.99
CA GLY A 95 11.25 -2.45 -5.51
C GLY A 95 12.34 -2.14 -6.53
N LYS A 96 12.98 -0.99 -6.39
CA LYS A 96 13.99 -0.44 -7.30
C LYS A 96 15.15 -1.39 -7.60
N ASN A 97 15.54 -2.18 -6.61
CA ASN A 97 16.61 -3.18 -6.75
C ASN A 97 16.03 -4.61 -6.93
N GLY A 98 14.76 -4.73 -7.30
CA GLY A 98 14.09 -6.00 -7.47
C GLY A 98 13.59 -6.64 -6.18
N GLU A 99 13.43 -5.86 -5.13
CA GLU A 99 12.86 -6.34 -3.87
C GLU A 99 11.43 -6.82 -4.08
N HIS A 100 11.08 -7.85 -3.32
CA HIS A 100 9.69 -8.30 -3.20
C HIS A 100 9.01 -7.55 -2.07
N TRP A 101 7.75 -7.19 -2.28
CA TRP A 101 6.94 -6.57 -1.25
C TRP A 101 5.69 -7.40 -0.99
N TYR A 102 5.21 -7.36 0.25
CA TYR A 102 3.93 -7.93 0.63
C TYR A 102 3.19 -6.91 1.49
N GLY A 103 2.10 -6.38 0.97
CA GLY A 103 1.33 -5.32 1.63
C GLY A 103 -0.03 -5.80 2.12
N LEU A 104 -0.40 -5.33 3.30
CA LEU A 104 -1.75 -5.44 3.83
C LEU A 104 -2.48 -4.12 3.58
N ILE A 105 -3.67 -4.21 2.99
CA ILE A 105 -4.45 -3.05 2.53
C ILE A 105 -5.60 -2.81 3.48
N PHE A 106 -5.62 -1.63 4.08
CA PHE A 106 -6.62 -1.22 5.07
C PHE A 106 -7.51 -0.09 4.54
N LEU A 107 -8.77 -0.10 4.96
CA LEU A 107 -9.68 1.02 4.84
C LEU A 107 -9.88 1.61 6.24
N VAL A 108 -9.58 2.89 6.41
CA VAL A 108 -9.89 3.65 7.63
C VAL A 108 -11.25 4.29 7.45
N GLU A 109 -12.24 3.74 8.14
CA GLU A 109 -13.65 4.17 8.03
C GLU A 109 -14.01 5.30 8.99
N GLU A 110 -13.29 5.37 10.13
CA GLU A 110 -13.49 6.39 11.16
C GLU A 110 -12.13 6.78 11.75
N TYR A 111 -11.97 8.07 11.99
CA TYR A 111 -10.76 8.64 12.58
C TYR A 111 -11.09 9.87 13.44
N SER A 112 -10.19 10.21 14.35
CA SER A 112 -10.18 11.46 15.11
C SER A 112 -8.95 12.30 14.81
N GLY A 113 -9.03 13.60 15.10
CA GLY A 113 -8.01 14.58 14.73
C GLY A 113 -8.32 15.32 13.42
N THR A 114 -7.39 16.16 13.01
CA THR A 114 -7.45 16.93 11.75
C THR A 114 -6.24 16.55 10.91
N PRO A 115 -6.44 16.01 9.72
CA PRO A 115 -5.31 15.64 8.88
C PRO A 115 -4.41 16.83 8.55
N PHE A 116 -3.10 16.57 8.50
CA PHE A 116 -2.14 17.51 7.95
C PHE A 116 -2.48 17.85 6.50
N THR A 117 -2.04 18.99 6.03
CA THR A 117 -2.14 19.36 4.62
C THR A 117 -0.91 18.93 3.81
N LYS A 118 0.19 18.62 4.50
CA LYS A 118 1.46 18.15 3.91
C LYS A 118 2.33 17.47 4.96
N ASN A 119 3.22 16.63 4.50
CA ASN A 119 4.27 15.99 5.30
C ASN A 119 5.62 16.01 4.56
N THR A 120 6.59 15.23 5.02
CA THR A 120 7.94 15.15 4.42
C THR A 120 7.99 14.46 3.04
N GLU A 121 6.89 13.86 2.60
CA GLU A 121 6.80 13.13 1.33
C GLU A 121 5.99 13.88 0.28
N GLY A 122 5.06 14.75 0.72
CA GLY A 122 4.25 15.54 -0.20
C GLY A 122 3.01 16.16 0.43
N ASP A 123 2.09 16.56 -0.44
CA ASP A 123 0.83 17.20 -0.07
C ASP A 123 -0.25 16.14 0.19
N LEU A 124 -1.01 16.32 1.28
CA LEU A 124 -2.18 15.49 1.56
C LEU A 124 -3.42 16.11 0.96
N CYS A 125 -4.13 15.32 0.17
CA CYS A 125 -5.28 15.77 -0.61
C CYS A 125 -6.50 14.87 -0.37
N TRP A 126 -7.64 15.50 -0.10
CA TRP A 126 -8.94 14.83 -0.15
C TRP A 126 -9.41 14.73 -1.60
N VAL A 127 -9.58 13.53 -2.09
CA VAL A 127 -9.94 13.24 -3.48
C VAL A 127 -11.29 12.51 -3.52
N PRO A 128 -12.27 12.97 -4.33
CA PRO A 128 -13.50 12.20 -4.55
C PRO A 128 -13.18 10.79 -5.05
N ILE A 129 -13.81 9.77 -4.44
CA ILE A 129 -13.52 8.35 -4.74
C ILE A 129 -13.77 8.05 -6.23
N ASP A 130 -14.81 8.64 -6.81
CA ASP A 130 -15.15 8.49 -8.24
C ASP A 130 -14.15 9.18 -9.18
N LYS A 131 -13.31 10.10 -8.68
CA LYS A 131 -12.27 10.81 -9.44
C LYS A 131 -10.86 10.26 -9.20
N MET A 132 -10.68 9.43 -8.19
CA MET A 132 -9.37 8.92 -7.80
C MET A 132 -8.64 8.25 -8.97
N MET A 133 -9.35 7.49 -9.80
CA MET A 133 -8.77 6.75 -10.93
C MET A 133 -8.30 7.64 -12.09
N GLU A 134 -8.62 8.94 -12.06
CA GLU A 134 -8.14 9.92 -13.04
C GLU A 134 -6.75 10.48 -12.70
N LEU A 135 -6.30 10.27 -11.43
CA LEU A 135 -5.03 10.79 -10.93
C LEU A 135 -3.82 10.00 -11.43
N PRO A 136 -2.64 10.62 -11.51
CA PRO A 136 -1.39 9.91 -11.69
C PRO A 136 -1.14 8.93 -10.52
N MET A 137 -1.08 7.64 -10.81
CA MET A 137 -0.80 6.57 -9.84
C MET A 137 -0.05 5.42 -10.54
N TRP A 138 0.37 4.43 -9.77
CA TRP A 138 0.92 3.22 -10.37
C TRP A 138 -0.16 2.48 -11.18
N ASP A 139 0.23 1.89 -12.31
CA ASP A 139 -0.71 1.11 -13.12
C ASP A 139 -1.37 -0.01 -12.31
N GLY A 140 -0.62 -0.62 -11.39
CA GLY A 140 -1.10 -1.66 -10.48
C GLY A 140 -2.24 -1.21 -9.57
N ASP A 141 -2.21 0.04 -9.12
CA ASP A 141 -3.22 0.57 -8.19
C ASP A 141 -4.62 0.54 -8.80
N ARG A 142 -4.71 0.79 -10.11
CA ARG A 142 -5.98 0.75 -10.86
C ARG A 142 -6.69 -0.59 -10.81
N HIS A 143 -5.97 -1.67 -10.53
CA HIS A 143 -6.52 -3.03 -10.48
C HIS A 143 -7.10 -3.39 -9.12
N PHE A 144 -6.46 -2.96 -8.02
CA PHE A 144 -6.92 -3.35 -6.68
C PHE A 144 -7.74 -2.27 -5.97
N LEU A 145 -7.58 -0.99 -6.30
CA LEU A 145 -8.36 0.08 -5.67
C LEU A 145 -9.88 -0.13 -5.76
N PRO A 146 -10.45 -0.59 -6.88
CA PRO A 146 -11.87 -0.93 -6.92
C PRO A 146 -12.29 -1.95 -5.86
N LEU A 147 -11.39 -2.91 -5.51
CA LEU A 147 -11.67 -3.93 -4.49
C LEU A 147 -11.59 -3.37 -3.06
N VAL A 148 -10.87 -2.27 -2.86
CA VAL A 148 -10.78 -1.59 -1.55
C VAL A 148 -12.09 -0.90 -1.21
N PHE A 149 -12.75 -0.30 -2.21
CA PHE A 149 -13.92 0.56 -2.01
C PHE A 149 -15.25 -0.10 -2.38
N ASP A 150 -15.25 -1.35 -2.88
CA ASP A 150 -16.50 -2.05 -3.19
C ASP A 150 -17.25 -2.49 -1.93
N SER A 151 -18.48 -2.95 -2.10
CA SER A 151 -19.35 -3.41 -1.02
C SER A 151 -19.06 -4.83 -0.54
N ASP A 152 -18.19 -5.59 -1.22
CA ASP A 152 -17.82 -6.95 -0.80
C ASP A 152 -16.84 -6.86 0.37
N THR A 153 -17.27 -7.26 1.55
CA THR A 153 -16.49 -7.18 2.79
C THR A 153 -15.45 -8.29 2.94
N ARG A 154 -15.45 -9.30 2.06
CA ARG A 154 -14.42 -10.35 2.08
C ARG A 154 -13.08 -9.78 1.66
N ALA A 155 -12.03 -10.15 2.36
CA ALA A 155 -10.68 -9.74 2.01
C ALA A 155 -10.26 -10.32 0.64
N PHE A 156 -9.61 -9.49 -0.18
CA PHE A 156 -8.98 -9.97 -1.41
C PHE A 156 -7.50 -10.32 -1.16
N HIS A 157 -7.01 -11.31 -1.88
CA HIS A 157 -5.61 -11.72 -1.83
C HIS A 157 -5.07 -11.76 -3.25
N GLY A 158 -4.17 -10.83 -3.54
CA GLY A 158 -3.67 -10.61 -4.89
C GLY A 158 -2.19 -10.89 -5.08
N VAL A 159 -1.81 -11.14 -6.32
CA VAL A 159 -0.42 -11.17 -6.76
C VAL A 159 -0.25 -10.30 -8.00
N MET A 160 0.78 -9.46 -7.98
CA MET A 160 1.04 -8.43 -8.98
C MET A 160 2.55 -8.33 -9.22
N PRO A 161 3.13 -9.22 -10.02
CA PRO A 161 4.57 -9.18 -10.33
C PRO A 161 4.92 -8.01 -11.24
N TYR A 162 6.12 -7.47 -11.03
CA TYR A 162 6.71 -6.40 -11.81
C TYR A 162 7.96 -6.87 -12.57
N GLU A 163 8.27 -6.20 -13.64
CA GLU A 163 9.51 -6.34 -14.39
C GLU A 163 9.89 -4.99 -14.99
N ASN A 164 11.10 -4.52 -14.70
CA ASN A 164 11.60 -3.21 -15.15
C ASN A 164 10.63 -2.05 -14.81
N GLY A 165 10.07 -2.05 -13.59
CA GLY A 165 9.13 -1.03 -13.10
C GLY A 165 7.73 -1.09 -13.71
N LYS A 166 7.39 -2.12 -14.50
CA LYS A 166 6.08 -2.30 -15.12
C LYS A 166 5.38 -3.53 -14.57
N MET A 167 4.10 -3.37 -14.27
CA MET A 167 3.23 -4.48 -13.90
C MET A 167 3.14 -5.49 -15.06
N LYS A 168 3.28 -6.79 -14.76
CA LYS A 168 3.22 -7.89 -15.73
C LYS A 168 1.84 -8.53 -15.80
N SER A 169 1.23 -8.74 -14.65
CA SER A 169 -0.08 -9.38 -14.53
C SER A 169 -0.73 -9.03 -13.20
N TRP A 170 -2.01 -9.27 -13.12
CA TRP A 170 -2.80 -9.17 -11.90
C TRP A 170 -3.71 -10.38 -11.79
N SER A 171 -3.73 -10.99 -10.62
CA SER A 171 -4.75 -11.98 -10.26
C SER A 171 -5.05 -11.89 -8.77
N PHE A 172 -6.27 -12.23 -8.37
CA PHE A 172 -6.69 -12.24 -6.98
C PHE A 172 -7.76 -13.29 -6.71
N SER A 173 -7.94 -13.60 -5.43
CA SER A 173 -9.07 -14.36 -4.90
C SER A 173 -9.66 -13.63 -3.69
N ARG A 174 -10.88 -13.95 -3.32
CA ARG A 174 -11.53 -13.52 -2.07
C ARG A 174 -11.89 -14.74 -1.22
N ILE A 175 -11.79 -14.58 0.09
CA ILE A 175 -12.17 -15.59 1.08
C ILE A 175 -13.14 -15.01 2.10
#